data_1d37a582ef8b8529cf29ffe48cf2fcbf
#
_entry.id   1d37a582ef8b8529cf29ffe48cf2fcbf
#
_cell.length_a   1.000
_cell.length_b   1.000
_cell.length_c   1.000
_cell.angle_alpha   90.00
_cell.angle_beta   90.00
_cell.angle_gamma   90.00
#
_symmetry.space_group_name_H-M   'P 1'
#
loop_
_entity.id
_entity.type
_entity.pdbx_description
1 polymer ?
#
loop_
_entity_poly.entity_id
_entity_poly.type
_entity_poly.pdbx_seq_one_letter_code
_entity_poly.pdbx_strand_id
1 'polypeptide(L)'
;MRKKDRTEVCGVEMEADELARRVLRGRDLFDQSGGGVTFTGGEPTAQGPFLLELLALLAGVHRAVETCGHTPEPLFRQVLDATDLMLFDVKTADPERHRYYTGVDNALILRNLATLKESGKPFIVRVPLIPGVNDSLENMRATAALLQDAPGLQRVELLRYHKTAGAKYPMVGRRYEPPFDVNATPAVHDAFTPAGMKLLVL
;
A
#
# COMPACT_ATOMS: atom_id res chain seq x y z
N MET A 1 28.50 1.86 -31.66
CA MET A 1 28.74 2.48 -30.33
C MET A 1 27.82 1.82 -29.33
N ARG A 2 28.33 1.00 -28.39
CA ARG A 2 27.56 0.44 -27.27
C ARG A 2 27.21 1.61 -26.35
N LYS A 3 25.90 1.89 -26.13
CA LYS A 3 25.46 2.75 -25.03
C LYS A 3 25.92 2.05 -23.76
N LYS A 4 26.78 2.69 -22.97
CA LYS A 4 27.11 2.24 -21.61
C LYS A 4 25.79 2.20 -20.83
N ASP A 5 25.44 1.03 -20.28
CA ASP A 5 24.37 0.89 -19.32
C ASP A 5 24.67 1.81 -18.14
N ARG A 6 24.02 2.96 -18.11
CA ARG A 6 24.02 3.83 -16.94
C ARG A 6 22.90 3.37 -16.04
N THR A 7 23.24 2.77 -14.94
CA THR A 7 22.31 2.58 -13.83
C THR A 7 22.18 3.94 -13.12
N GLU A 8 21.02 4.54 -13.16
CA GLU A 8 20.72 5.76 -12.39
C GLU A 8 20.04 5.36 -11.10
N VAL A 9 20.52 5.89 -9.97
CA VAL A 9 19.84 5.73 -8.68
C VAL A 9 18.61 6.65 -8.70
N CYS A 10 17.44 6.07 -8.58
CA CYS A 10 16.20 6.83 -8.49
C CYS A 10 15.93 7.15 -7.02
N GLY A 11 16.29 8.34 -6.60
CA GLY A 11 16.12 8.81 -5.23
C GLY A 11 17.32 9.62 -4.73
N VAL A 12 17.23 10.05 -3.50
CA VAL A 12 18.29 10.76 -2.77
C VAL A 12 18.56 10.00 -1.49
N GLU A 13 19.80 9.66 -1.25
CA GLU A 13 20.25 9.15 0.04
C GLU A 13 20.29 10.30 1.05
N MET A 14 19.66 10.08 2.21
CA MET A 14 19.45 11.15 3.20
C MET A 14 19.28 10.55 4.60
N GLU A 15 19.79 11.23 5.60
CA GLU A 15 19.56 10.89 7.00
C GLU A 15 18.12 11.22 7.43
N ALA A 16 17.59 10.46 8.37
CA ALA A 16 16.19 10.61 8.80
C ALA A 16 15.91 11.99 9.42
N ASP A 17 16.85 12.55 10.18
CA ASP A 17 16.73 13.87 10.80
C ASP A 17 16.70 15.00 9.75
N GLU A 18 17.48 14.86 8.68
CA GLU A 18 17.46 15.81 7.58
C GLU A 18 16.12 15.78 6.85
N LEU A 19 15.60 14.58 6.56
CA LEU A 19 14.29 14.42 5.93
C LEU A 19 13.18 14.96 6.84
N ALA A 20 13.21 14.65 8.13
CA ALA A 20 12.23 15.15 9.09
C ALA A 20 12.22 16.69 9.12
N ARG A 21 13.39 17.34 9.16
CA ARG A 21 13.49 18.81 9.08
C ARG A 21 12.89 19.37 7.80
N ARG A 22 13.07 18.70 6.65
CA ARG A 22 12.47 19.13 5.38
C ARG A 22 10.96 19.05 5.41
N VAL A 23 10.42 17.95 5.93
CA VAL A 23 8.98 17.72 6.08
C VAL A 23 8.36 18.75 7.02
N LEU A 24 8.98 19.01 8.16
CA LEU A 24 8.48 19.94 9.18
C LEU A 24 8.47 21.41 8.75
N ARG A 25 9.12 21.79 7.64
CA ARG A 25 8.92 23.12 7.03
C ARG A 25 7.48 23.36 6.57
N GLY A 26 6.74 22.28 6.29
CA GLY A 26 5.33 22.35 5.91
C GLY A 26 4.36 22.22 7.08
N ARG A 27 4.83 22.31 8.33
CA ARG A 27 4.01 22.08 9.52
C ARG A 27 2.77 22.96 9.57
N ASP A 28 2.92 24.25 9.29
CA ASP A 28 1.78 25.20 9.30
C ASP A 28 0.67 24.79 8.32
N LEU A 29 1.07 24.18 7.18
CA LEU A 29 0.11 23.67 6.20
C LEU A 29 -0.60 22.42 6.74
N PHE A 30 0.08 21.53 7.43
CA PHE A 30 -0.53 20.36 8.06
C PHE A 30 -1.52 20.77 9.14
N ASP A 31 -1.13 21.69 10.00
CA ASP A 31 -1.97 22.21 11.07
C ASP A 31 -3.24 22.91 10.55
N GLN A 32 -3.12 23.69 9.46
CA GLN A 32 -4.25 24.40 8.84
C GLN A 32 -5.20 23.46 8.09
N SER A 33 -4.67 22.42 7.43
CA SER A 33 -5.47 21.52 6.60
C SER A 33 -6.02 20.29 7.35
N GLY A 34 -5.55 20.03 8.58
CA GLY A 34 -5.76 18.76 9.27
C GLY A 34 -5.09 17.60 8.55
N GLY A 35 -4.09 17.88 7.71
CA GLY A 35 -3.32 16.91 6.93
C GLY A 35 -2.13 16.34 7.69
N GLY A 36 -1.19 15.77 6.94
CA GLY A 36 -0.01 15.17 7.51
C GLY A 36 0.93 14.58 6.46
N VAL A 37 1.64 13.55 6.83
CA VAL A 37 2.65 12.89 5.99
C VAL A 37 2.22 11.46 5.70
N THR A 38 2.33 11.05 4.43
CA THR A 38 2.16 9.65 4.02
C THR A 38 3.50 9.07 3.61
N PHE A 39 3.90 8.00 4.30
CA PHE A 39 5.05 7.19 3.94
C PHE A 39 4.61 6.14 2.93
N THR A 40 5.18 6.19 1.75
CA THR A 40 4.85 5.31 0.63
C THR A 40 6.10 5.07 -0.23
N GLY A 41 5.97 4.60 -1.45
CA GLY A 41 7.07 4.39 -2.40
C GLY A 41 6.97 3.04 -3.06
N GLY A 42 8.03 2.21 -3.00
CA GLY A 42 7.94 0.79 -3.30
C GLY A 42 7.24 0.07 -2.16
N GLU A 43 7.98 -0.22 -1.10
CA GLU A 43 7.46 -0.71 0.17
C GLU A 43 8.23 -0.01 1.29
N PRO A 44 7.61 0.88 2.08
CA PRO A 44 8.32 1.68 3.08
C PRO A 44 8.93 0.81 4.19
N THR A 45 8.32 -0.32 4.51
CA THR A 45 8.84 -1.26 5.52
C THR A 45 10.11 -1.99 5.08
N ALA A 46 10.46 -1.94 3.78
CA ALA A 46 11.76 -2.45 3.31
C ALA A 46 12.94 -1.68 3.92
N GLN A 47 12.71 -0.44 4.35
CA GLN A 47 13.67 0.39 5.09
C GLN A 47 13.19 0.59 6.54
N GLY A 48 12.82 -0.49 7.21
CA GLY A 48 12.17 -0.48 8.53
C GLY A 48 12.83 0.41 9.57
N PRO A 49 14.15 0.30 9.85
CA PRO A 49 14.83 1.16 10.82
C PRO A 49 14.70 2.65 10.48
N PHE A 50 14.93 3.03 9.23
CA PHE A 50 14.78 4.40 8.75
C PHE A 50 13.34 4.91 8.88
N LEU A 51 12.35 4.06 8.51
CA LEU A 51 10.95 4.40 8.65
C LEU A 51 10.57 4.64 10.11
N LEU A 52 11.01 3.79 11.03
CA LEU A 52 10.71 3.92 12.47
C LEU A 52 11.34 5.20 13.06
N GLU A 53 12.57 5.51 12.67
CA GLU A 53 13.23 6.75 13.08
C GLU A 53 12.47 7.98 12.58
N LEU A 54 12.04 8.00 11.32
CA LEU A 54 11.23 9.09 10.77
C LEU A 54 9.88 9.23 11.45
N LEU A 55 9.19 8.12 11.71
CA LEU A 55 7.92 8.12 12.43
C LEU A 55 8.09 8.73 13.84
N ALA A 56 9.20 8.45 14.53
CA ALA A 56 9.50 9.02 15.83
C ALA A 56 9.80 10.53 15.74
N LEU A 57 10.63 10.94 14.78
CA LEU A 57 11.00 12.35 14.58
C LEU A 57 9.82 13.24 14.15
N LEU A 58 8.80 12.64 13.54
CA LEU A 58 7.58 13.31 13.10
C LEU A 58 6.41 13.10 14.07
N ALA A 59 6.69 12.69 15.31
CA ALA A 59 5.67 12.68 16.35
C ALA A 59 5.05 14.07 16.53
N GLY A 60 3.71 14.18 16.51
CA GLY A 60 2.99 15.44 16.52
C GLY A 60 2.61 16.00 15.13
N VAL A 61 2.92 15.26 14.06
CA VAL A 61 2.30 15.41 12.73
C VAL A 61 1.49 14.14 12.47
N HIS A 62 0.34 14.23 11.83
CA HIS A 62 -0.43 13.04 11.46
C HIS A 62 0.35 12.19 10.44
N ARG A 63 0.57 10.91 10.78
CA ARG A 63 1.44 9.98 10.02
C ARG A 63 0.59 8.86 9.44
N ALA A 64 0.57 8.78 8.11
CA ALA A 64 -0.01 7.65 7.40
C ALA A 64 1.10 6.78 6.79
N VAL A 65 0.91 5.46 6.80
CA VAL A 65 1.82 4.51 6.13
C VAL A 65 1.02 3.69 5.12
N GLU A 66 1.48 3.68 3.87
CA GLU A 66 0.94 2.87 2.80
C GLU A 66 1.84 1.64 2.58
N THR A 67 1.32 0.44 2.81
CA THR A 67 2.08 -0.81 2.77
C THR A 67 1.25 -1.96 2.21
N CYS A 68 1.92 -2.90 1.55
CA CYS A 68 1.31 -4.18 1.20
C CYS A 68 1.30 -5.17 2.38
N GLY A 69 1.89 -4.83 3.51
CA GLY A 69 1.95 -5.69 4.69
C GLY A 69 2.87 -6.90 4.58
N HIS A 70 3.69 -7.02 3.53
CA HIS A 70 4.66 -8.10 3.39
C HIS A 70 5.97 -7.78 4.15
N THR A 71 5.87 -7.74 5.46
CA THR A 71 6.98 -7.43 6.36
C THR A 71 6.93 -8.33 7.60
N PRO A 72 8.08 -8.62 8.25
CA PRO A 72 8.09 -9.40 9.50
C PRO A 72 7.16 -8.79 10.55
N GLU A 73 6.37 -9.63 11.21
CA GLU A 73 5.34 -9.19 12.16
C GLU A 73 5.88 -8.26 13.27
N PRO A 74 7.06 -8.50 13.86
CA PRO A 74 7.60 -7.59 14.88
C PRO A 74 7.82 -6.16 14.36
N LEU A 75 8.32 -6.02 13.12
CA LEU A 75 8.48 -4.71 12.49
C LEU A 75 7.12 -4.09 12.16
N PHE A 76 6.18 -4.90 11.63
CA PHE A 76 4.83 -4.43 11.34
C PHE A 76 4.16 -3.82 12.58
N ARG A 77 4.25 -4.49 13.74
CA ARG A 77 3.71 -4.00 15.01
C ARG A 77 4.34 -2.67 15.43
N GLN A 78 5.66 -2.53 15.34
CA GLN A 78 6.35 -1.28 15.66
C GLN A 78 5.89 -0.13 14.75
N VAL A 79 5.78 -0.38 13.44
CA VAL A 79 5.29 0.62 12.48
C VAL A 79 3.83 0.98 12.78
N LEU A 80 2.98 -0.02 13.03
CA LEU A 80 1.58 0.17 13.38
C LEU A 80 1.42 1.02 14.64
N ASP A 81 2.21 0.76 15.68
CA ASP A 81 2.17 1.53 16.94
C ASP A 81 2.52 3.00 16.72
N ALA A 82 3.48 3.27 15.83
CA ALA A 82 3.96 4.62 15.52
C ALA A 82 3.14 5.37 14.47
N THR A 83 2.09 4.76 13.89
CA THR A 83 1.29 5.30 12.78
C THR A 83 -0.10 5.71 13.24
N ASP A 84 -0.66 6.78 12.67
CA ASP A 84 -2.00 7.27 12.97
C ASP A 84 -3.06 6.73 11.99
N LEU A 85 -2.68 6.42 10.74
CA LEU A 85 -3.54 5.82 9.72
C LEU A 85 -2.76 4.83 8.86
N MET A 86 -3.27 3.61 8.70
CA MET A 86 -2.71 2.64 7.76
C MET A 86 -3.49 2.64 6.44
N LEU A 87 -2.78 2.70 5.32
CA LEU A 87 -3.30 2.42 3.97
C LEU A 87 -2.78 1.04 3.59
N PHE A 88 -3.64 0.03 3.67
CA PHE A 88 -3.22 -1.36 3.56
C PHE A 88 -3.68 -1.97 2.23
N ASP A 89 -2.71 -2.39 1.42
CA ASP A 89 -2.97 -2.98 0.11
C ASP A 89 -3.33 -4.46 0.21
N VAL A 90 -4.52 -4.85 -0.24
CA VAL A 90 -4.92 -6.24 -0.48
C VAL A 90 -5.00 -6.49 -1.98
N LYS A 91 -4.04 -7.23 -2.52
CA LYS A 91 -3.95 -7.45 -3.97
C LYS A 91 -4.93 -8.54 -4.45
N THR A 92 -5.03 -9.61 -3.68
CA THR A 92 -6.02 -10.69 -3.85
C THR A 92 -6.11 -11.50 -2.57
N ALA A 93 -7.28 -12.05 -2.27
CA ALA A 93 -7.50 -12.94 -1.14
C ALA A 93 -6.94 -14.36 -1.41
N ASP A 94 -6.84 -14.76 -2.67
CA ASP A 94 -6.36 -16.08 -3.09
C ASP A 94 -4.83 -16.17 -3.01
N PRO A 95 -4.25 -17.11 -2.21
CA PRO A 95 -2.81 -17.23 -2.03
C PRO A 95 -2.07 -17.72 -3.27
N GLU A 96 -2.68 -18.57 -4.10
CA GLU A 96 -2.05 -19.08 -5.31
C GLU A 96 -1.99 -17.99 -6.39
N ARG A 97 -3.09 -17.25 -6.58
CA ARG A 97 -3.09 -16.08 -7.46
C ARG A 97 -2.11 -15.03 -6.98
N HIS A 98 -2.05 -14.78 -5.67
CA HIS A 98 -1.08 -13.84 -5.12
C HIS A 98 0.35 -14.26 -5.47
N ARG A 99 0.69 -15.53 -5.25
CA ARG A 99 2.02 -16.07 -5.60
C ARG A 99 2.31 -15.99 -7.09
N TYR A 100 1.33 -16.29 -7.94
CA TYR A 100 1.50 -16.25 -9.40
C TYR A 100 1.83 -14.83 -9.91
N TYR A 101 1.12 -13.81 -9.42
CA TYR A 101 1.27 -12.44 -9.91
C TYR A 101 2.33 -11.60 -9.17
N THR A 102 2.69 -11.96 -7.94
CA THR A 102 3.63 -11.17 -7.11
C THR A 102 4.92 -11.90 -6.77
N GLY A 103 4.97 -13.21 -6.99
CA GLY A 103 6.12 -14.06 -6.66
C GLY A 103 6.12 -14.60 -5.23
N VAL A 104 5.20 -14.16 -4.36
CA VAL A 104 5.07 -14.62 -2.96
C VAL A 104 3.61 -14.89 -2.62
N ASP A 105 3.34 -15.78 -1.65
CA ASP A 105 1.98 -15.94 -1.14
C ASP A 105 1.58 -14.77 -0.22
N ASN A 106 0.31 -14.74 0.18
CA ASN A 106 -0.25 -13.69 1.01
C ASN A 106 -0.35 -14.06 2.51
N ALA A 107 0.20 -15.19 2.94
CA ALA A 107 0.02 -15.67 4.32
C ALA A 107 0.53 -14.66 5.37
N LEU A 108 1.72 -14.07 5.12
CA LEU A 108 2.28 -13.04 6.01
C LEU A 108 1.46 -11.76 5.98
N ILE A 109 0.99 -11.36 4.79
CA ILE A 109 0.15 -10.19 4.59
C ILE A 109 -1.16 -10.33 5.38
N LEU A 110 -1.81 -11.49 5.29
CA LEU A 110 -3.06 -11.75 5.99
C LEU A 110 -2.91 -11.82 7.51
N ARG A 111 -1.76 -12.33 8.01
CA ARG A 111 -1.44 -12.26 9.45
C ARG A 111 -1.29 -10.80 9.91
N ASN A 112 -0.58 -9.98 9.16
CA ASN A 112 -0.42 -8.55 9.47
C ASN A 112 -1.75 -7.78 9.34
N LEU A 113 -2.62 -8.15 8.40
CA LEU A 113 -3.99 -7.62 8.32
C LEU A 113 -4.80 -7.99 9.57
N ALA A 114 -4.69 -9.22 10.06
CA ALA A 114 -5.36 -9.63 11.30
C ALA A 114 -4.85 -8.79 12.49
N THR A 115 -3.54 -8.63 12.63
CA THR A 115 -2.93 -7.75 13.64
C THR A 115 -3.44 -6.30 13.54
N LEU A 116 -3.57 -5.76 12.33
CA LEU A 116 -4.11 -4.42 12.09
C LEU A 116 -5.57 -4.31 12.54
N LYS A 117 -6.41 -5.29 12.21
CA LYS A 117 -7.80 -5.35 12.64
C LYS A 117 -7.94 -5.39 14.17
N GLU A 118 -7.15 -6.26 14.82
CA GLU A 118 -7.15 -6.42 16.29
C GLU A 118 -6.69 -5.15 17.02
N SER A 119 -5.83 -4.34 16.41
CA SER A 119 -5.33 -3.10 17.00
C SER A 119 -6.40 -2.03 17.19
N GLY A 120 -7.48 -2.08 16.41
CA GLY A 120 -8.52 -1.05 16.38
C GLY A 120 -8.06 0.30 15.81
N LYS A 121 -6.81 0.41 15.34
CA LYS A 121 -6.30 1.63 14.71
C LYS A 121 -7.05 1.96 13.41
N PRO A 122 -7.20 3.23 13.06
CA PRO A 122 -7.80 3.63 11.79
C PRO A 122 -7.02 3.07 10.60
N PHE A 123 -7.73 2.48 9.64
CA PHE A 123 -7.12 2.05 8.38
C PHE A 123 -8.07 2.10 7.20
N ILE A 124 -7.49 2.16 6.01
CA ILE A 124 -8.17 2.08 4.72
C ILE A 124 -7.58 0.88 4.00
N VAL A 125 -8.43 0.03 3.44
CA VAL A 125 -7.98 -1.04 2.56
C VAL A 125 -8.03 -0.57 1.12
N ARG A 126 -6.94 -0.80 0.38
CA ARG A 126 -6.82 -0.53 -1.04
C ARG A 126 -6.73 -1.81 -1.84
N VAL A 127 -7.56 -1.93 -2.86
CA VAL A 127 -7.57 -3.08 -3.77
C VAL A 127 -7.30 -2.56 -5.17
N PRO A 128 -6.08 -2.73 -5.71
CA PRO A 128 -5.81 -2.40 -7.10
C PRO A 128 -6.55 -3.39 -8.01
N LEU A 129 -7.55 -2.91 -8.77
CA LEU A 129 -8.32 -3.73 -9.70
C LEU A 129 -7.53 -3.92 -10.99
N ILE A 130 -7.16 -5.17 -11.27
CA ILE A 130 -6.44 -5.56 -12.49
C ILE A 130 -7.33 -6.49 -13.29
N PRO A 131 -7.62 -6.15 -14.57
CA PRO A 131 -8.55 -6.92 -15.43
C PRO A 131 -8.16 -8.39 -15.50
N GLY A 132 -9.11 -9.30 -15.24
CA GLY A 132 -8.92 -10.75 -15.30
C GLY A 132 -7.98 -11.33 -14.22
N VAL A 133 -7.40 -10.50 -13.36
CA VAL A 133 -6.50 -10.95 -12.30
C VAL A 133 -7.20 -11.05 -10.96
N ASN A 134 -7.79 -9.96 -10.49
CA ASN A 134 -8.39 -9.91 -9.16
C ASN A 134 -9.76 -9.23 -9.14
N ASP A 135 -10.28 -8.84 -10.28
CA ASP A 135 -11.52 -8.08 -10.44
C ASP A 135 -12.80 -8.95 -10.46
N SER A 136 -12.71 -10.24 -10.10
CA SER A 136 -13.88 -11.12 -10.03
C SER A 136 -14.74 -10.86 -8.78
N LEU A 137 -16.05 -11.09 -8.89
CA LEU A 137 -16.96 -11.02 -7.75
C LEU A 137 -16.58 -11.97 -6.61
N GLU A 138 -16.04 -13.15 -6.94
CA GLU A 138 -15.55 -14.11 -5.96
C GLU A 138 -14.40 -13.54 -5.13
N ASN A 139 -13.38 -12.95 -5.77
CA ASN A 139 -12.27 -12.31 -5.06
C ASN A 139 -12.74 -11.11 -4.23
N MET A 140 -13.70 -10.32 -4.71
CA MET A 140 -14.26 -9.21 -3.94
C MET A 140 -15.01 -9.70 -2.70
N ARG A 141 -15.78 -10.78 -2.82
CA ARG A 141 -16.44 -11.41 -1.67
C ARG A 141 -15.45 -11.99 -0.67
N ALA A 142 -14.42 -12.69 -1.14
CA ALA A 142 -13.36 -13.21 -0.29
C ALA A 142 -12.61 -12.08 0.44
N THR A 143 -12.30 -10.98 -0.27
CA THR A 143 -11.68 -9.80 0.34
C THR A 143 -12.60 -9.15 1.38
N ALA A 144 -13.91 -9.02 1.10
CA ALA A 144 -14.86 -8.49 2.06
C ALA A 144 -14.94 -9.38 3.32
N ALA A 145 -14.89 -10.71 3.16
CA ALA A 145 -14.88 -11.64 4.29
C ALA A 145 -13.63 -11.48 5.18
N LEU A 146 -12.45 -11.20 4.61
CA LEU A 146 -11.24 -10.89 5.38
C LEU A 146 -11.39 -9.63 6.25
N LEU A 147 -12.25 -8.71 5.86
CA LEU A 147 -12.44 -7.41 6.52
C LEU A 147 -13.64 -7.38 7.49
N GLN A 148 -14.32 -8.51 7.70
CA GLN A 148 -15.37 -8.60 8.73
C GLN A 148 -14.76 -8.30 10.12
N ASP A 149 -15.61 -7.72 11.00
CA ASP A 149 -15.23 -7.40 12.38
C ASP A 149 -13.94 -6.57 12.50
N ALA A 150 -13.81 -5.54 11.67
CA ALA A 150 -12.68 -4.65 11.62
C ALA A 150 -13.04 -3.23 12.12
N PRO A 151 -13.06 -2.97 13.44
CA PRO A 151 -13.57 -1.71 14.01
C PRO A 151 -12.80 -0.47 13.54
N GLY A 152 -11.52 -0.62 13.19
CA GLY A 152 -10.70 0.47 12.67
C GLY A 152 -10.86 0.74 11.15
N LEU A 153 -11.58 -0.12 10.42
CA LEU A 153 -11.76 0.04 8.98
C LEU A 153 -12.63 1.26 8.66
N GLN A 154 -12.04 2.25 8.00
CA GLN A 154 -12.77 3.46 7.60
C GLN A 154 -13.52 3.30 6.28
N ARG A 155 -12.88 2.64 5.30
CA ARG A 155 -13.42 2.36 3.97
C ARG A 155 -12.55 1.38 3.19
N VAL A 156 -13.09 0.88 2.10
CA VAL A 156 -12.37 0.14 1.07
C VAL A 156 -12.29 1.01 -0.19
N GLU A 157 -11.11 1.11 -0.78
CA GLU A 157 -10.84 1.83 -2.03
C GLU A 157 -10.49 0.83 -3.13
N LEU A 158 -11.32 0.77 -4.18
CA LEU A 158 -11.00 0.04 -5.41
C LEU A 158 -10.28 0.97 -6.36
N LEU A 159 -9.00 0.69 -6.63
CA LEU A 159 -8.14 1.50 -7.49
C LEU A 159 -8.11 0.88 -8.89
N ARG A 160 -8.75 1.51 -9.86
CA ARG A 160 -8.75 0.99 -11.22
C ARG A 160 -7.35 1.00 -11.81
N TYR A 161 -7.00 -0.11 -12.48
CA TYR A 161 -5.75 -0.20 -13.22
C TYR A 161 -5.64 0.93 -14.25
N HIS A 162 -4.45 1.51 -14.34
CA HIS A 162 -4.11 2.50 -15.37
C HIS A 162 -2.78 2.16 -16.07
N LYS A 163 -2.68 2.49 -17.35
CA LYS A 163 -1.58 2.09 -18.24
C LYS A 163 -0.20 2.66 -17.88
N THR A 164 -0.13 3.66 -17.02
CA THR A 164 1.15 4.29 -16.61
C THR A 164 2.02 3.37 -15.75
N ALA A 165 1.47 2.25 -15.24
CA ALA A 165 2.22 1.27 -14.44
C ALA A 165 3.47 0.74 -15.15
N GLY A 166 3.42 0.61 -16.48
CA GLY A 166 4.55 0.13 -17.30
C GLY A 166 5.67 1.13 -17.53
N ALA A 167 5.45 2.43 -17.27
CA ALA A 167 6.39 3.50 -17.63
C ALA A 167 7.77 3.41 -16.94
N LYS A 168 7.83 2.79 -15.78
CA LYS A 168 9.08 2.64 -15.01
C LYS A 168 9.94 1.44 -15.43
N TYR A 169 9.40 0.46 -16.12
CA TYR A 169 10.12 -0.76 -16.52
C TYR A 169 11.32 -0.48 -17.45
N PRO A 170 11.19 0.36 -18.48
CA PRO A 170 12.34 0.71 -19.32
C PRO A 170 13.45 1.44 -18.55
N MET A 171 13.13 2.16 -17.47
CA MET A 171 14.11 2.87 -16.66
C MET A 171 15.08 1.92 -15.94
N VAL A 172 14.64 0.68 -15.68
CA VAL A 172 15.44 -0.39 -15.06
C VAL A 172 15.84 -1.48 -16.07
N GLY A 173 15.78 -1.18 -17.38
CA GLY A 173 16.17 -2.09 -18.46
C GLY A 173 15.24 -3.29 -18.65
N ARG A 174 14.01 -3.23 -18.14
CA ARG A 174 13.01 -4.29 -18.25
C ARG A 174 11.90 -3.91 -19.25
N ARG A 175 11.26 -4.92 -19.85
CA ARG A 175 10.02 -4.75 -20.59
C ARG A 175 8.83 -4.95 -19.66
N TYR A 176 7.78 -4.18 -19.92
CA TYR A 176 6.50 -4.39 -19.25
C TYR A 176 5.65 -5.33 -20.10
N GLU A 177 5.59 -6.58 -19.69
CA GLU A 177 4.84 -7.64 -20.38
C GLU A 177 3.98 -8.37 -19.34
N PRO A 178 2.94 -7.72 -18.80
CA PRO A 178 2.09 -8.34 -17.79
C PRO A 178 1.26 -9.48 -18.39
N PRO A 179 0.93 -10.52 -17.61
CA PRO A 179 0.15 -11.67 -18.09
C PRO A 179 -1.37 -11.38 -18.09
N PHE A 180 -1.76 -10.16 -18.40
CA PHE A 180 -3.16 -9.73 -18.53
C PHE A 180 -3.29 -8.67 -19.62
N ASP A 181 -4.52 -8.48 -20.13
CA ASP A 181 -4.79 -7.45 -21.14
C ASP A 181 -4.77 -6.05 -20.53
N VAL A 182 -3.71 -5.28 -20.82
CA VAL A 182 -3.54 -3.89 -20.35
C VAL A 182 -4.57 -2.91 -20.94
N ASN A 183 -5.34 -3.32 -21.94
CA ASN A 183 -6.37 -2.50 -22.57
C ASN A 183 -7.77 -2.80 -22.04
N ALA A 184 -7.93 -3.92 -21.32
CA ALA A 184 -9.20 -4.27 -20.73
C ALA A 184 -9.53 -3.32 -19.57
N THR A 185 -10.83 -3.07 -19.38
CA THR A 185 -11.34 -2.33 -18.22
C THR A 185 -11.64 -3.32 -17.11
N PRO A 186 -11.14 -3.11 -15.89
CA PRO A 186 -11.45 -4.00 -14.79
C PRO A 186 -12.94 -3.96 -14.44
N ALA A 187 -13.51 -5.12 -14.12
CA ALA A 187 -14.86 -5.20 -13.58
C ALA A 187 -14.90 -4.62 -12.17
N VAL A 188 -15.97 -3.90 -11.86
CA VAL A 188 -16.22 -3.37 -10.50
C VAL A 188 -17.37 -4.13 -9.90
N HIS A 189 -17.10 -4.88 -8.83
CA HIS A 189 -18.10 -5.62 -8.08
C HIS A 189 -18.15 -5.11 -6.64
N ASP A 190 -19.29 -4.57 -6.25
CA ASP A 190 -19.52 -4.17 -4.87
C ASP A 190 -19.95 -5.37 -4.01
N ALA A 191 -18.97 -5.95 -3.32
CA ALA A 191 -19.18 -6.96 -2.29
C ALA A 191 -19.05 -6.38 -0.87
N PHE A 192 -18.71 -5.11 -0.74
CA PHE A 192 -18.34 -4.44 0.50
C PHE A 192 -19.51 -3.71 1.14
N THR A 193 -20.28 -2.94 0.37
CA THR A 193 -21.46 -2.22 0.87
C THR A 193 -22.52 -3.18 1.47
N PRO A 194 -22.85 -4.32 0.82
CA PRO A 194 -23.72 -5.32 1.43
C PRO A 194 -23.18 -5.93 2.73
N ALA A 195 -21.86 -5.90 2.92
CA ALA A 195 -21.19 -6.36 4.13
C ALA A 195 -21.03 -5.24 5.20
N GLY A 196 -21.67 -4.08 5.01
CA GLY A 196 -21.66 -2.95 5.96
C GLY A 196 -20.44 -2.04 5.87
N MET A 197 -19.60 -2.19 4.83
CA MET A 197 -18.39 -1.40 4.66
C MET A 197 -18.62 -0.23 3.69
N LYS A 198 -17.96 0.89 3.95
CA LYS A 198 -17.95 2.03 3.01
C LYS A 198 -17.03 1.72 1.83
N LEU A 199 -17.55 1.81 0.61
CA LEU A 199 -16.81 1.60 -0.63
C LEU A 199 -16.57 2.91 -1.37
N LEU A 200 -15.36 3.08 -1.89
CA LEU A 200 -14.98 4.13 -2.82
C LEU A 200 -14.32 3.50 -4.06
N VAL A 201 -14.69 3.93 -5.25
CA VAL A 201 -14.09 3.49 -6.52
C VAL A 201 -13.37 4.67 -7.14
N LEU A 202 -12.06 4.54 -7.34
CA LEU A 202 -11.14 5.58 -7.82
C LEU A 202 -10.59 5.24 -9.22
#